data_0feb34d0a1546d8cab0e4db201a30e3a
#
_entry.id   0feb34d0a1546d8cab0e4db201a30e3a
#
_cell.length_a   1.000
_cell.length_b   1.000
_cell.length_c   1.000
_cell.angle_alpha   90.00
_cell.angle_beta   90.00
_cell.angle_gamma   90.00
#
_symmetry.space_group_name_H-M   'P 1'
#
loop_
_entity.id
_entity.type
_entity.pdbx_description
1 polymer ?
#
loop_
_entity_poly.entity_id
_entity_poly.type
_entity_poly.pdbx_seq_one_letter_code
_entity_poly.pdbx_strand_id
1 'polypeptide(L)'
;MLITYAVQNPKCEISVVSETIPHLRRGAIRDFLKIMDMVGMYDPNKWNKSSLTYTFSNDSYIEFFSADQPQKLRGARRDVLFVNECNNIDWESYYQLSIRTRKFIYLDYNPVNEFWVDSELIGDKDSEMIVLTYKDNEALDPAIVAEIEKARDKGETSNYWRNWFLVYGLGQIGNLQGVIFSNWQTIDKIPDDARLLGCGVDFGYTNDPTAIVAVYEYNGQRIVDEVAYRTGMLNSDIAKALPNFVPVYADSAEPKSIDEIRRYGIRIKGVTKGKDSINYGIQIMQSQSYLVTSTSTNLIKELRNYCWDTDAQGRTTNIPTGTDHGIDSWRYFEMMALGIRGNYGQYDIR
;
A
#
# COMPACT_ATOMS: atom_id res chain seq x y z
N MET A 1 23.41 -13.19 -11.79
CA MET A 1 22.83 -12.50 -12.96
C MET A 1 23.57 -11.20 -13.28
N LEU A 2 23.53 -10.11 -12.46
CA LEU A 2 24.16 -8.81 -12.77
C LEU A 2 25.67 -8.88 -13.01
N ILE A 3 26.42 -9.66 -12.22
CA ILE A 3 27.85 -9.88 -12.37
C ILE A 3 28.13 -10.50 -13.76
N THR A 4 27.42 -11.56 -14.11
CA THR A 4 27.56 -12.22 -15.42
C THR A 4 27.27 -11.24 -16.56
N TYR A 5 26.21 -10.44 -16.42
CA TYR A 5 25.86 -9.44 -17.41
C TYR A 5 26.94 -8.36 -17.57
N ALA A 6 27.49 -7.85 -16.47
CA ALA A 6 28.59 -6.88 -16.50
C ALA A 6 29.84 -7.42 -17.19
N VAL A 7 30.20 -8.69 -16.93
CA VAL A 7 31.37 -9.33 -17.54
C VAL A 7 31.18 -9.56 -19.04
N GLN A 8 29.99 -9.93 -19.46
CA GLN A 8 29.67 -10.22 -20.86
C GLN A 8 29.42 -8.96 -21.73
N ASN A 9 29.10 -7.83 -21.12
CA ASN A 9 28.77 -6.60 -21.80
C ASN A 9 29.75 -5.47 -21.45
N PRO A 10 30.79 -5.23 -22.25
CA PRO A 10 31.76 -4.17 -21.99
C PRO A 10 31.13 -2.79 -21.88
N LYS A 11 31.64 -1.94 -20.99
CA LYS A 11 31.16 -0.58 -20.75
C LYS A 11 29.70 -0.49 -20.31
N CYS A 12 29.18 -1.56 -19.73
CA CYS A 12 27.81 -1.62 -19.21
C CYS A 12 27.72 -0.90 -17.85
N GLU A 13 26.73 -0.07 -17.69
CA GLU A 13 26.44 0.71 -16.49
C GLU A 13 25.26 0.06 -15.74
N ILE A 14 25.54 -0.50 -14.56
CA ILE A 14 24.54 -1.18 -13.73
C ILE A 14 24.38 -0.44 -12.41
N SER A 15 23.14 -0.09 -12.06
CA SER A 15 22.83 0.49 -10.74
C SER A 15 22.01 -0.47 -9.91
N VAL A 16 22.39 -0.63 -8.65
CA VAL A 16 21.66 -1.39 -7.62
C VAL A 16 21.18 -0.39 -6.58
N VAL A 17 19.86 -0.31 -6.39
CA VAL A 17 19.21 0.68 -5.56
C VAL A 17 18.38 -0.01 -4.47
N SER A 18 18.37 0.54 -3.27
CA SER A 18 17.46 0.17 -2.19
C SER A 18 17.05 1.42 -1.43
N GLU A 19 16.16 1.32 -0.47
CA GLU A 19 15.68 2.44 0.33
C GLU A 19 16.83 3.24 0.96
N THR A 20 17.74 2.56 1.67
CA THR A 20 18.84 3.19 2.44
C THR A 20 20.20 2.52 2.22
N ILE A 21 21.29 3.29 2.40
CA ILE A 21 22.66 2.75 2.36
C ILE A 21 22.93 1.67 3.43
N PRO A 22 22.49 1.80 4.70
CA PRO A 22 22.63 0.72 5.67
C PRO A 22 21.99 -0.58 5.22
N HIS A 23 20.84 -0.52 4.56
CA HIS A 23 20.14 -1.67 4.01
C HIS A 23 20.98 -2.34 2.89
N LEU A 24 21.43 -1.57 1.90
CA LEU A 24 22.32 -2.06 0.85
C LEU A 24 23.57 -2.75 1.40
N ARG A 25 24.22 -2.17 2.42
CA ARG A 25 25.43 -2.75 3.01
C ARG A 25 25.19 -4.07 3.71
N ARG A 26 24.05 -4.27 4.35
CA ARG A 26 23.68 -5.52 5.03
C ARG A 26 23.20 -6.60 4.08
N GLY A 27 22.58 -6.22 2.96
CA GLY A 27 22.04 -7.08 1.92
C GLY A 27 22.90 -7.11 0.66
N ALA A 28 22.46 -6.43 -0.38
CA ALA A 28 22.95 -6.53 -1.75
C ALA A 28 24.47 -6.34 -1.91
N ILE A 29 25.08 -5.39 -1.20
CA ILE A 29 26.56 -5.17 -1.27
C ILE A 29 27.31 -6.35 -0.64
N ARG A 30 26.87 -6.80 0.53
CA ARG A 30 27.51 -7.95 1.20
C ARG A 30 27.46 -9.19 0.32
N ASP A 31 26.31 -9.47 -0.25
CA ASP A 31 26.10 -10.65 -1.09
C ASP A 31 26.85 -10.53 -2.42
N PHE A 32 26.87 -9.33 -3.02
CA PHE A 32 27.72 -9.05 -4.18
C PHE A 32 29.18 -9.35 -3.92
N LEU A 33 29.76 -8.81 -2.85
CA LEU A 33 31.18 -9.02 -2.51
C LEU A 33 31.48 -10.48 -2.21
N LYS A 34 30.59 -11.18 -1.49
CA LYS A 34 30.70 -12.61 -1.20
C LYS A 34 30.71 -13.45 -2.48
N ILE A 35 29.77 -13.16 -3.41
CA ILE A 35 29.71 -13.88 -4.69
C ILE A 35 30.97 -13.62 -5.52
N MET A 36 31.44 -12.37 -5.61
CA MET A 36 32.66 -12.01 -6.32
C MET A 36 33.90 -12.74 -5.79
N ASP A 37 34.00 -12.89 -4.46
CA ASP A 37 35.04 -13.63 -3.82
C ASP A 37 34.96 -15.14 -4.11
N MET A 38 33.76 -15.71 -3.96
CA MET A 38 33.49 -17.14 -4.23
C MET A 38 33.84 -17.55 -5.66
N VAL A 39 33.59 -16.67 -6.65
CA VAL A 39 33.94 -16.95 -8.06
C VAL A 39 35.35 -16.51 -8.44
N GLY A 40 36.16 -16.06 -7.49
CA GLY A 40 37.53 -15.64 -7.71
C GLY A 40 37.69 -14.36 -8.56
N MET A 41 36.67 -13.52 -8.62
CA MET A 41 36.65 -12.28 -9.43
C MET A 41 36.82 -11.00 -8.61
N TYR A 42 36.90 -11.12 -7.28
CA TYR A 42 37.03 -9.94 -6.42
C TYR A 42 38.48 -9.40 -6.45
N ASP A 43 38.61 -8.12 -6.82
CA ASP A 43 39.84 -7.35 -6.76
C ASP A 43 39.58 -6.10 -5.90
N PRO A 44 40.24 -5.97 -4.72
CA PRO A 44 40.02 -4.84 -3.83
C PRO A 44 40.42 -3.50 -4.45
N ASN A 45 41.30 -3.47 -5.46
CA ASN A 45 41.68 -2.24 -6.16
C ASN A 45 40.56 -1.73 -7.11
N LYS A 46 39.65 -2.60 -7.48
CA LYS A 46 38.47 -2.26 -8.34
C LYS A 46 37.22 -1.89 -7.56
N TRP A 47 37.27 -2.03 -6.22
CA TRP A 47 36.17 -1.65 -5.33
C TRP A 47 36.40 -0.27 -4.73
N ASN A 48 35.65 0.71 -5.17
CA ASN A 48 35.62 2.06 -4.57
C ASN A 48 34.61 2.09 -3.41
N LYS A 49 35.13 2.09 -2.16
CA LYS A 49 34.32 2.08 -0.93
C LYS A 49 33.56 3.40 -0.70
N SER A 50 34.03 4.51 -1.26
CA SER A 50 33.40 5.83 -1.08
C SER A 50 32.21 6.01 -2.00
N SER A 51 32.36 5.63 -3.29
CA SER A 51 31.27 5.69 -4.26
C SER A 51 30.42 4.43 -4.28
N LEU A 52 30.79 3.37 -3.53
CA LEU A 52 30.15 2.06 -3.55
C LEU A 52 30.06 1.50 -4.97
N THR A 53 31.16 1.52 -5.71
CA THR A 53 31.22 1.13 -7.12
C THR A 53 32.30 0.09 -7.35
N TYR A 54 31.97 -0.98 -8.05
CA TYR A 54 32.93 -1.97 -8.54
C TYR A 54 33.09 -1.85 -10.05
N THR A 55 34.35 -1.64 -10.52
CA THR A 55 34.66 -1.51 -11.95
C THR A 55 35.34 -2.78 -12.45
N PHE A 56 34.76 -3.42 -13.47
CA PHE A 56 35.29 -4.63 -14.10
C PHE A 56 36.41 -4.30 -15.11
N SER A 57 37.17 -5.34 -15.54
CA SER A 57 38.29 -5.18 -16.48
C SER A 57 37.89 -4.75 -17.89
N ASN A 58 36.61 -4.86 -18.23
CA ASN A 58 36.01 -4.48 -19.52
C ASN A 58 35.35 -3.10 -19.49
N ASP A 59 35.69 -2.27 -18.50
CA ASP A 59 35.14 -0.93 -18.26
C ASP A 59 33.64 -0.90 -17.89
N SER A 60 32.98 -2.04 -17.65
CA SER A 60 31.66 -2.07 -17.05
C SER A 60 31.75 -1.84 -15.55
N TYR A 61 30.66 -1.38 -14.94
CA TYR A 61 30.64 -1.18 -13.48
C TYR A 61 29.27 -1.51 -12.87
N ILE A 62 29.31 -1.84 -11.58
CA ILE A 62 28.12 -1.94 -10.73
C ILE A 62 28.29 -0.93 -9.60
N GLU A 63 27.35 0.00 -9.52
CA GLU A 63 27.25 0.97 -8.45
C GLU A 63 26.06 0.71 -7.53
N PHE A 64 26.19 1.11 -6.27
CA PHE A 64 25.16 0.96 -5.25
C PHE A 64 24.82 2.32 -4.64
N PHE A 65 23.56 2.69 -4.61
CA PHE A 65 23.10 3.93 -3.95
C PHE A 65 21.68 3.79 -3.41
N SER A 66 21.27 4.72 -2.56
CA SER A 66 19.96 4.69 -1.91
C SER A 66 18.97 5.65 -2.57
N ALA A 67 17.68 5.31 -2.47
CA ALA A 67 16.58 6.11 -2.96
C ALA A 67 16.17 7.27 -2.02
N ASP A 68 16.70 7.30 -0.78
CA ASP A 68 16.44 8.34 0.23
C ASP A 68 16.95 9.73 -0.17
N GLN A 69 17.70 9.84 -1.25
CA GLN A 69 18.25 11.10 -1.75
C GLN A 69 17.74 11.41 -3.16
N PRO A 70 16.58 12.08 -3.31
CA PRO A 70 15.95 12.35 -4.61
C PRO A 70 16.86 13.07 -5.62
N GLN A 71 17.83 13.84 -5.13
CA GLN A 71 18.79 14.54 -5.99
C GLN A 71 19.73 13.60 -6.76
N LYS A 72 20.08 12.44 -6.16
CA LYS A 72 20.90 11.41 -6.81
C LYS A 72 20.12 10.62 -7.86
N LEU A 73 18.81 10.52 -7.70
CA LEU A 73 17.95 9.79 -8.64
C LEU A 73 17.89 10.47 -10.02
N ARG A 74 18.05 11.78 -10.06
CA ARG A 74 18.00 12.61 -11.30
C ARG A 74 19.33 12.63 -12.08
N GLY A 75 20.35 11.92 -11.63
CA GLY A 75 21.71 11.95 -12.16
C GLY A 75 21.92 11.14 -13.45
N ALA A 76 22.82 10.16 -13.37
CA ALA A 76 23.30 9.41 -14.51
C ALA A 76 22.25 8.48 -15.15
N ARG A 77 22.42 8.27 -16.46
CA ARG A 77 21.73 7.19 -17.18
C ARG A 77 22.43 5.87 -16.86
N ARG A 78 21.71 4.76 -17.03
CA ARG A 78 22.24 3.41 -16.83
C ARG A 78 21.71 2.45 -17.89
N ASP A 79 22.39 1.31 -18.04
CA ASP A 79 21.90 0.23 -18.91
C ASP A 79 20.92 -0.66 -18.16
N VAL A 80 21.27 -1.03 -16.93
CA VAL A 80 20.49 -1.94 -16.10
C VAL A 80 20.24 -1.34 -14.73
N LEU A 81 19.02 -1.43 -14.25
CA LEU A 81 18.62 -1.08 -12.90
C LEU A 81 18.17 -2.34 -12.15
N PHE A 82 18.63 -2.49 -10.94
CA PHE A 82 18.08 -3.44 -9.99
C PHE A 82 17.61 -2.69 -8.73
N VAL A 83 16.33 -2.77 -8.43
CA VAL A 83 15.76 -2.19 -7.22
C VAL A 83 15.50 -3.29 -6.22
N ASN A 84 16.33 -3.34 -5.20
CA ASN A 84 16.28 -4.35 -4.13
C ASN A 84 15.28 -3.92 -3.05
N GLU A 85 14.32 -4.80 -2.76
CA GLU A 85 13.18 -4.57 -1.89
C GLU A 85 12.40 -3.32 -2.29
N CYS A 86 11.91 -3.32 -3.53
CA CYS A 86 11.26 -2.17 -4.16
C CYS A 86 9.95 -1.74 -3.47
N ASN A 87 9.34 -2.60 -2.65
CA ASN A 87 8.20 -2.25 -1.80
C ASN A 87 8.49 -1.16 -0.76
N ASN A 88 9.78 -0.88 -0.47
CA ASN A 88 10.21 0.18 0.45
C ASN A 88 10.56 1.50 -0.27
N ILE A 89 10.35 1.57 -1.59
CA ILE A 89 10.64 2.76 -2.42
C ILE A 89 9.32 3.27 -2.99
N ASP A 90 9.11 4.57 -2.96
CA ASP A 90 7.92 5.19 -3.52
C ASP A 90 7.92 5.18 -5.06
N TRP A 91 6.71 5.27 -5.65
CA TRP A 91 6.53 5.26 -7.11
C TRP A 91 7.29 6.38 -7.83
N GLU A 92 7.29 7.60 -7.29
CA GLU A 92 7.96 8.74 -7.92
C GLU A 92 9.47 8.51 -8.01
N SER A 93 10.08 7.99 -6.94
CA SER A 93 11.51 7.63 -6.90
C SER A 93 11.82 6.54 -7.92
N TYR A 94 11.01 5.48 -7.99
CA TYR A 94 11.17 4.44 -9.00
C TYR A 94 11.02 5.01 -10.41
N TYR A 95 10.00 5.82 -10.67
CA TYR A 95 9.76 6.40 -11.99
C TYR A 95 10.92 7.28 -12.46
N GLN A 96 11.54 8.07 -11.56
CA GLN A 96 12.74 8.84 -11.86
C GLN A 96 13.94 7.96 -12.25
N LEU A 97 14.04 6.77 -11.70
CA LEU A 97 15.09 5.79 -12.05
C LEU A 97 14.78 5.09 -13.38
N SER A 98 13.53 4.70 -13.60
CA SER A 98 13.09 3.92 -14.76
C SER A 98 13.30 4.67 -16.07
N ILE A 99 12.90 5.95 -16.15
CA ILE A 99 13.05 6.79 -17.35
C ILE A 99 14.52 7.06 -17.74
N ARG A 100 15.48 6.69 -16.88
CA ARG A 100 16.93 6.82 -17.11
C ARG A 100 17.61 5.48 -17.32
N THR A 101 16.84 4.41 -17.37
CA THR A 101 17.31 3.04 -17.62
C THR A 101 17.04 2.65 -19.07
N ARG A 102 18.09 2.17 -19.76
CA ARG A 102 18.05 1.97 -21.22
C ARG A 102 17.63 0.57 -21.66
N LYS A 103 17.87 -0.47 -20.82
CA LYS A 103 17.72 -1.86 -21.26
C LYS A 103 16.76 -2.66 -20.38
N PHE A 104 17.13 -2.90 -19.14
CA PHE A 104 16.37 -3.77 -18.22
C PHE A 104 16.21 -3.16 -16.85
N ILE A 105 15.08 -3.44 -16.24
CA ILE A 105 14.80 -3.14 -14.84
C ILE A 105 14.42 -4.44 -14.15
N TYR A 106 15.08 -4.74 -13.06
CA TYR A 106 14.73 -5.84 -12.17
C TYR A 106 14.26 -5.27 -10.85
N LEU A 107 13.15 -5.79 -10.37
CA LEU A 107 12.57 -5.45 -9.08
C LEU A 107 12.46 -6.72 -8.26
N ASP A 108 12.85 -6.69 -7.00
CA ASP A 108 12.53 -7.76 -6.07
C ASP A 108 11.77 -7.24 -4.86
N TYR A 109 10.90 -8.05 -4.31
CA TYR A 109 10.15 -7.75 -3.11
C TYR A 109 9.50 -9.00 -2.51
N ASN A 110 9.19 -8.92 -1.23
CA ASN A 110 8.26 -9.85 -0.60
C ASN A 110 6.87 -9.22 -0.62
N PRO A 111 5.84 -9.90 -1.11
CA PRO A 111 4.50 -9.35 -1.32
C PRO A 111 3.71 -9.26 0.00
N VAL A 112 4.19 -8.42 0.92
CA VAL A 112 3.57 -8.25 2.25
C VAL A 112 2.16 -7.66 2.13
N ASN A 113 2.00 -6.73 1.18
CA ASN A 113 0.75 -6.07 0.82
C ASN A 113 0.82 -5.57 -0.62
N GLU A 114 -0.31 -5.18 -1.20
CA GLU A 114 -0.34 -4.52 -2.51
C GLU A 114 0.30 -3.12 -2.43
N PHE A 115 1.05 -2.76 -3.49
CA PHE A 115 1.71 -1.46 -3.62
C PHE A 115 1.81 -1.05 -5.11
N TRP A 116 2.59 -0.04 -5.47
CA TRP A 116 2.63 0.50 -6.83
C TRP A 116 3.02 -0.51 -7.93
N VAL A 117 3.74 -1.60 -7.62
CA VAL A 117 4.02 -2.65 -8.60
C VAL A 117 2.72 -3.30 -9.07
N ASP A 118 1.78 -3.54 -8.16
CA ASP A 118 0.51 -4.20 -8.47
C ASP A 118 -0.39 -3.31 -9.32
N SER A 119 -0.39 -1.99 -9.08
CA SER A 119 -1.24 -1.04 -9.81
C SER A 119 -0.62 -0.54 -11.13
N GLU A 120 0.72 -0.43 -11.21
CA GLU A 120 1.39 0.27 -12.31
C GLU A 120 2.13 -0.67 -13.27
N LEU A 121 2.55 -1.86 -12.81
CA LEU A 121 3.41 -2.75 -13.60
C LEU A 121 2.80 -4.11 -13.89
N ILE A 122 2.03 -4.70 -12.96
CA ILE A 122 1.41 -6.01 -13.20
C ILE A 122 0.33 -5.87 -14.28
N GLY A 123 0.48 -6.66 -15.34
CA GLY A 123 -0.42 -6.60 -16.51
C GLY A 123 0.05 -5.65 -17.63
N ASP A 124 1.13 -4.88 -17.41
CA ASP A 124 1.77 -4.17 -18.53
C ASP A 124 2.44 -5.18 -19.46
N LYS A 125 2.29 -4.97 -20.77
CA LYS A 125 2.86 -5.81 -21.84
C LYS A 125 4.39 -5.92 -21.82
N ASP A 126 5.06 -4.93 -21.24
CA ASP A 126 6.52 -4.84 -21.17
C ASP A 126 7.06 -5.31 -19.81
N SER A 127 6.17 -5.86 -18.93
CA SER A 127 6.52 -6.37 -17.62
C SER A 127 6.25 -7.88 -17.51
N GLU A 128 7.15 -8.59 -16.85
CA GLU A 128 7.02 -10.01 -16.53
C GLU A 128 7.16 -10.22 -15.03
N MET A 129 6.18 -10.91 -14.43
CA MET A 129 6.20 -11.29 -13.03
C MET A 129 6.70 -12.70 -12.85
N ILE A 130 7.75 -12.89 -12.06
CA ILE A 130 8.31 -14.21 -11.71
C ILE A 130 8.16 -14.39 -10.19
N VAL A 131 7.40 -15.40 -9.79
CA VAL A 131 7.28 -15.79 -8.38
C VAL A 131 8.32 -16.87 -8.09
N LEU A 132 9.24 -16.59 -7.17
CA LEU A 132 10.23 -17.53 -6.68
C LEU A 132 9.92 -17.89 -5.24
N THR A 133 9.95 -19.18 -4.93
CA THR A 133 9.69 -19.71 -3.61
C THR A 133 10.96 -20.35 -3.03
N TYR A 134 10.93 -20.71 -1.75
CA TYR A 134 12.03 -21.46 -1.14
C TYR A 134 12.33 -22.81 -1.84
N LYS A 135 11.37 -23.36 -2.59
CA LYS A 135 11.50 -24.61 -3.35
C LYS A 135 12.31 -24.46 -4.64
N ASP A 136 12.39 -23.22 -5.15
CA ASP A 136 13.12 -22.90 -6.39
C ASP A 136 14.60 -22.63 -6.12
N ASN A 137 15.03 -22.60 -4.85
CA ASN A 137 16.42 -22.38 -4.45
C ASN A 137 17.07 -23.69 -3.95
N GLU A 138 17.67 -24.43 -4.87
CA GLU A 138 18.36 -25.70 -4.56
C GLU A 138 19.54 -25.54 -3.59
N ALA A 139 20.11 -24.34 -3.47
CA ALA A 139 21.23 -24.04 -2.58
C ALA A 139 20.80 -23.52 -1.21
N LEU A 140 19.50 -23.49 -0.91
CA LEU A 140 18.99 -23.00 0.37
C LEU A 140 19.38 -23.98 1.49
N ASP A 141 19.88 -23.42 2.60
CA ASP A 141 20.27 -24.21 3.79
C ASP A 141 19.06 -25.04 4.29
N PRO A 142 19.23 -26.37 4.49
CA PRO A 142 18.16 -27.22 4.99
C PRO A 142 17.56 -26.76 6.32
N ALA A 143 18.32 -26.07 7.17
CA ALA A 143 17.80 -25.50 8.41
C ALA A 143 16.80 -24.37 8.15
N ILE A 144 17.04 -23.55 7.11
CA ILE A 144 16.11 -22.49 6.69
C ILE A 144 14.84 -23.11 6.10
N VAL A 145 14.97 -24.15 5.25
CA VAL A 145 13.82 -24.89 4.71
C VAL A 145 12.97 -25.44 5.86
N ALA A 146 13.59 -26.07 6.86
CA ALA A 146 12.88 -26.61 8.02
C ALA A 146 12.11 -25.54 8.81
N GLU A 147 12.67 -24.32 8.95
CA GLU A 147 11.96 -23.22 9.63
C GLU A 147 10.77 -22.71 8.82
N ILE A 148 10.90 -22.62 7.49
CA ILE A 148 9.78 -22.25 6.60
C ILE A 148 8.66 -23.29 6.68
N GLU A 149 9.00 -24.59 6.67
CA GLU A 149 8.02 -25.69 6.79
C GLU A 149 7.33 -25.70 8.17
N LYS A 150 8.05 -25.38 9.24
CA LYS A 150 7.45 -25.18 10.58
C LYS A 150 6.45 -24.02 10.58
N ALA A 151 6.72 -22.93 9.86
CA ALA A 151 5.79 -21.83 9.74
C ALA A 151 4.52 -22.26 9.02
N ARG A 152 4.62 -23.11 7.98
CA ARG A 152 3.46 -23.73 7.31
C ARG A 152 2.59 -24.51 8.31
N ASP A 153 3.22 -25.40 9.08
CA ASP A 153 2.51 -26.28 10.01
C ASP A 153 1.82 -25.47 11.14
N LYS A 154 2.50 -24.43 11.65
CA LYS A 154 1.90 -23.47 12.60
C LYS A 154 0.73 -22.71 11.98
N GLY A 155 0.74 -22.49 10.67
CA GLY A 155 -0.32 -21.82 9.92
C GLY A 155 -1.67 -22.56 9.93
N GLU A 156 -1.70 -23.85 10.26
CA GLU A 156 -2.94 -24.61 10.40
C GLU A 156 -3.82 -24.07 11.55
N THR A 157 -3.20 -23.58 12.62
CA THR A 157 -3.88 -23.07 13.82
C THR A 157 -3.68 -21.58 14.08
N SER A 158 -2.86 -20.89 13.30
CA SER A 158 -2.51 -19.48 13.49
C SER A 158 -2.58 -18.69 12.18
N ASN A 159 -3.45 -17.70 12.13
CA ASN A 159 -3.55 -16.79 10.98
C ASN A 159 -2.23 -16.04 10.72
N TYR A 160 -1.50 -15.68 11.76
CA TYR A 160 -0.18 -15.09 11.66
C TYR A 160 0.79 -15.96 10.86
N TRP A 161 0.99 -17.21 11.29
CA TRP A 161 1.91 -18.12 10.62
C TRP A 161 1.45 -18.51 9.23
N ARG A 162 0.12 -18.58 9.02
CA ARG A 162 -0.47 -18.78 7.68
C ARG A 162 -0.09 -17.63 6.75
N ASN A 163 -0.30 -16.39 7.19
CA ASN A 163 0.05 -15.21 6.42
C ASN A 163 1.56 -15.12 6.17
N TRP A 164 2.37 -15.38 7.19
CA TRP A 164 3.82 -15.42 7.06
C TRP A 164 4.26 -16.42 5.99
N PHE A 165 3.69 -17.63 6.00
CA PHE A 165 4.00 -18.67 5.02
C PHE A 165 3.51 -18.31 3.60
N LEU A 166 2.35 -17.67 3.44
CA LEU A 166 1.88 -17.15 2.15
C LEU A 166 2.90 -16.17 1.56
N VAL A 167 3.35 -15.21 2.34
CA VAL A 167 4.29 -14.16 1.88
C VAL A 167 5.68 -14.72 1.63
N TYR A 168 6.31 -15.28 2.66
CA TYR A 168 7.73 -15.62 2.64
C TYR A 168 8.02 -17.05 2.15
N GLY A 169 7.03 -17.93 2.22
CA GLY A 169 7.13 -19.29 1.70
C GLY A 169 6.65 -19.43 0.26
N LEU A 170 5.52 -18.80 -0.07
CA LEU A 170 4.86 -19.00 -1.37
C LEU A 170 4.93 -17.77 -2.30
N GLY A 171 5.46 -16.64 -1.85
CA GLY A 171 5.50 -15.40 -2.64
C GLY A 171 4.12 -14.86 -3.03
N GLN A 172 3.10 -15.14 -2.21
CA GLN A 172 1.74 -14.68 -2.43
C GLN A 172 1.48 -13.41 -1.62
N ILE A 173 0.58 -12.55 -2.11
CA ILE A 173 0.20 -11.34 -1.39
C ILE A 173 -0.37 -11.73 -0.03
N GLY A 174 0.26 -11.21 1.03
CA GLY A 174 -0.16 -11.41 2.40
C GLY A 174 -1.33 -10.51 2.78
N ASN A 175 -2.03 -10.92 3.84
CA ASN A 175 -2.90 -10.01 4.55
C ASN A 175 -2.11 -9.43 5.74
N LEU A 176 -2.06 -8.12 5.88
CA LEU A 176 -1.42 -7.49 7.04
C LEU A 176 -1.99 -8.06 8.34
N GLN A 177 -1.10 -8.35 9.31
CA GLN A 177 -1.57 -8.71 10.65
C GLN A 177 -2.38 -7.57 11.22
N GLY A 178 -3.54 -7.93 11.81
CA GLY A 178 -4.38 -6.93 12.45
C GLY A 178 -5.15 -6.07 11.48
N VAL A 179 -5.34 -6.48 10.21
CA VAL A 179 -6.28 -5.81 9.31
C VAL A 179 -7.62 -5.62 10.03
N ILE A 180 -8.07 -4.38 10.06
CA ILE A 180 -9.26 -4.00 10.81
C ILE A 180 -10.52 -4.53 10.15
N PHE A 181 -10.59 -4.46 8.81
CA PHE A 181 -11.78 -4.86 8.05
C PHE A 181 -11.52 -6.11 7.21
N SER A 182 -12.10 -7.23 7.60
CA SER A 182 -12.11 -8.49 6.84
C SER A 182 -13.50 -8.94 6.39
N ASN A 183 -14.52 -8.13 6.68
CA ASN A 183 -15.95 -8.41 6.56
C ASN A 183 -16.54 -7.82 5.25
N TRP A 184 -15.78 -7.80 4.18
CA TRP A 184 -16.20 -7.26 2.89
C TRP A 184 -15.80 -8.17 1.72
N GLN A 185 -16.52 -8.01 0.60
CA GLN A 185 -16.25 -8.68 -0.67
C GLN A 185 -16.46 -7.67 -1.81
N THR A 186 -15.88 -7.95 -2.97
CA THR A 186 -16.07 -7.09 -4.15
C THR A 186 -17.35 -7.45 -4.90
N ILE A 187 -17.95 -6.45 -5.54
CA ILE A 187 -19.04 -6.58 -6.50
C ILE A 187 -18.73 -5.74 -7.74
N ASP A 188 -18.98 -6.28 -8.93
CA ASP A 188 -18.60 -5.59 -10.17
C ASP A 188 -19.49 -4.39 -10.49
N LYS A 189 -20.77 -4.46 -10.14
CA LYS A 189 -21.76 -3.40 -10.44
C LYS A 189 -22.79 -3.28 -9.31
N ILE A 190 -23.18 -2.06 -9.00
CA ILE A 190 -24.32 -1.78 -8.12
C ILE A 190 -25.59 -2.25 -8.85
N PRO A 191 -26.45 -3.10 -8.24
CA PRO A 191 -27.73 -3.49 -8.82
C PRO A 191 -28.61 -2.28 -9.10
N ASP A 192 -29.37 -2.31 -10.19
CA ASP A 192 -30.15 -1.15 -10.66
C ASP A 192 -31.30 -0.78 -9.68
N ASP A 193 -31.74 -1.73 -8.85
CA ASP A 193 -32.75 -1.57 -7.79
C ASP A 193 -32.15 -1.36 -6.38
N ALA A 194 -30.82 -1.22 -6.27
CA ALA A 194 -30.18 -0.87 -5.02
C ALA A 194 -30.58 0.54 -4.57
N ARG A 195 -30.96 0.66 -3.31
CA ARG A 195 -31.42 1.94 -2.74
C ARG A 195 -30.22 2.70 -2.16
N LEU A 196 -29.91 3.88 -2.70
CA LEU A 196 -28.94 4.79 -2.11
C LEU A 196 -29.42 5.28 -0.73
N LEU A 197 -28.63 5.01 0.31
CA LEU A 197 -28.93 5.41 1.69
C LEU A 197 -28.36 6.80 2.02
N GLY A 198 -27.17 7.12 1.51
CA GLY A 198 -26.49 8.39 1.70
C GLY A 198 -25.01 8.32 1.38
N CYS A 199 -24.29 9.38 1.73
CA CYS A 199 -22.87 9.50 1.47
C CYS A 199 -22.11 9.97 2.70
N GLY A 200 -20.83 9.56 2.77
CA GLY A 200 -19.84 10.19 3.63
C GLY A 200 -18.93 11.11 2.82
N VAL A 201 -18.29 12.06 3.50
CA VAL A 201 -17.26 12.94 2.92
C VAL A 201 -16.14 13.12 3.93
N ASP A 202 -14.93 12.79 3.51
CA ASP A 202 -13.71 13.20 4.21
C ASP A 202 -13.04 14.32 3.39
N PHE A 203 -12.78 15.46 4.05
CA PHE A 203 -12.25 16.63 3.37
C PHE A 203 -10.73 16.60 3.34
N GLY A 204 -10.16 16.69 2.16
CA GLY A 204 -8.76 16.99 1.91
C GLY A 204 -8.62 18.03 0.80
N TYR A 205 -7.44 18.58 0.60
CA TYR A 205 -7.22 19.57 -0.46
C TYR A 205 -5.84 19.46 -1.11
N THR A 206 -4.77 19.87 -0.42
CA THR A 206 -3.44 19.99 -1.03
C THR A 206 -2.68 18.67 -1.03
N ASN A 207 -2.53 18.05 0.13
CA ASN A 207 -1.75 16.82 0.30
C ASN A 207 -2.67 15.60 0.41
N ASP A 208 -3.76 15.76 1.11
CA ASP A 208 -4.74 14.70 1.33
C ASP A 208 -5.87 14.79 0.30
N PRO A 209 -6.35 13.67 -0.22
CA PRO A 209 -7.50 13.66 -1.12
C PRO A 209 -8.80 13.98 -0.38
N THR A 210 -9.73 14.62 -1.06
CA THR A 210 -11.14 14.54 -0.66
C THR A 210 -11.67 13.18 -1.07
N ALA A 211 -12.23 12.44 -0.12
CA ALA A 211 -12.89 11.17 -0.36
C ALA A 211 -14.42 11.30 -0.20
N ILE A 212 -15.16 10.79 -1.16
CA ILE A 212 -16.63 10.69 -1.15
C ILE A 212 -17.03 9.25 -1.35
N VAL A 213 -17.73 8.68 -0.38
CA VAL A 213 -18.18 7.29 -0.43
C VAL A 213 -19.71 7.26 -0.32
N ALA A 214 -20.36 6.56 -1.24
CA ALA A 214 -21.79 6.32 -1.25
C ALA A 214 -22.10 4.94 -0.65
N VAL A 215 -23.19 4.84 0.10
CA VAL A 215 -23.65 3.58 0.71
C VAL A 215 -25.06 3.27 0.24
N TYR A 216 -25.20 2.08 -0.33
CA TYR A 216 -26.47 1.55 -0.83
C TYR A 216 -26.94 0.38 0.03
N GLU A 217 -28.21 0.05 -0.11
CA GLU A 217 -28.84 -1.16 0.43
C GLU A 217 -29.44 -1.99 -0.70
N TYR A 218 -29.14 -3.27 -0.71
CA TYR A 218 -29.70 -4.23 -1.62
C TYR A 218 -29.94 -5.57 -0.91
N ASN A 219 -31.19 -6.04 -0.85
CA ASN A 219 -31.58 -7.28 -0.19
C ASN A 219 -31.06 -7.43 1.26
N GLY A 220 -31.07 -6.33 2.01
CA GLY A 220 -30.58 -6.29 3.39
C GLY A 220 -29.07 -6.24 3.55
N GLN A 221 -28.33 -6.23 2.45
CA GLN A 221 -26.87 -6.09 2.42
C GLN A 221 -26.48 -4.67 2.03
N ARG A 222 -25.37 -4.19 2.55
CA ARG A 222 -24.82 -2.88 2.23
C ARG A 222 -23.80 -2.99 1.09
N ILE A 223 -23.92 -2.05 0.13
CA ILE A 223 -22.96 -1.89 -0.96
C ILE A 223 -22.31 -0.52 -0.80
N VAL A 224 -20.99 -0.48 -0.91
CA VAL A 224 -20.16 0.71 -0.72
C VAL A 224 -19.47 1.05 -2.03
N ASP A 225 -19.51 2.32 -2.43
CA ASP A 225 -18.98 2.80 -3.70
C ASP A 225 -18.18 4.09 -3.52
N GLU A 226 -16.96 4.11 -4.05
CA GLU A 226 -16.10 5.28 -4.07
C GLU A 226 -16.52 6.23 -5.19
N VAL A 227 -17.26 7.27 -4.84
CA VAL A 227 -17.76 8.30 -5.80
C VAL A 227 -16.62 9.22 -6.26
N ALA A 228 -15.73 9.60 -5.34
CA ALA A 228 -14.56 10.42 -5.64
C ALA A 228 -13.45 10.19 -4.62
N TYR A 229 -12.21 10.23 -5.10
CA TYR A 229 -11.01 10.16 -4.27
C TYR A 229 -9.89 10.94 -4.98
N ARG A 230 -9.75 12.22 -4.68
CA ARG A 230 -8.75 13.07 -5.35
C ARG A 230 -8.44 14.35 -4.58
N THR A 231 -7.23 14.88 -4.78
CA THR A 231 -6.79 16.17 -4.26
C THR A 231 -7.35 17.34 -5.07
N GLY A 232 -7.34 18.54 -4.52
CA GLY A 232 -7.68 19.79 -5.20
C GLY A 232 -9.17 19.97 -5.52
N MET A 233 -10.09 19.22 -4.89
CA MET A 233 -11.51 19.42 -5.06
C MET A 233 -11.99 20.71 -4.35
N LEU A 234 -12.64 21.58 -5.09
CA LEU A 234 -13.34 22.73 -4.52
C LEU A 234 -14.69 22.28 -3.94
N ASN A 235 -15.24 23.04 -3.00
CA ASN A 235 -16.57 22.76 -2.43
C ASN A 235 -17.68 22.68 -3.48
N SER A 236 -17.54 23.44 -4.58
CA SER A 236 -18.44 23.34 -5.75
C SER A 236 -18.34 22.00 -6.48
N ASP A 237 -17.15 21.40 -6.54
CA ASP A 237 -16.95 20.10 -7.19
C ASP A 237 -17.47 18.96 -6.31
N ILE A 238 -17.23 19.07 -5.00
CA ILE A 238 -17.82 18.16 -4.01
C ILE A 238 -19.33 18.19 -4.09
N ALA A 239 -19.94 19.39 -4.12
CA ALA A 239 -21.38 19.54 -4.23
C ALA A 239 -21.97 18.92 -5.52
N LYS A 240 -21.26 19.02 -6.66
CA LYS A 240 -21.67 18.37 -7.92
C LYS A 240 -21.61 16.85 -7.88
N ALA A 241 -20.66 16.29 -7.12
CA ALA A 241 -20.50 14.85 -6.98
C ALA A 241 -21.52 14.22 -6.01
N LEU A 242 -22.15 15.03 -5.15
CA LEU A 242 -23.06 14.57 -4.12
C LEU A 242 -24.53 14.63 -4.57
N PRO A 243 -25.35 13.60 -4.25
CA PRO A 243 -26.79 13.64 -4.46
C PRO A 243 -27.47 14.58 -3.46
N ASN A 244 -28.48 15.34 -3.92
CA ASN A 244 -29.20 16.33 -3.08
C ASN A 244 -30.39 15.76 -2.29
N PHE A 245 -30.78 14.49 -2.54
CA PHE A 245 -31.98 13.86 -1.99
C PHE A 245 -31.72 12.89 -0.83
N VAL A 246 -30.46 12.55 -0.55
CA VAL A 246 -30.09 11.68 0.57
C VAL A 246 -29.24 12.45 1.61
N PRO A 247 -29.12 11.94 2.85
CA PRO A 247 -28.25 12.53 3.85
C PRO A 247 -26.78 12.37 3.47
N VAL A 248 -25.99 13.40 3.76
CA VAL A 248 -24.53 13.39 3.62
C VAL A 248 -23.92 13.74 4.96
N TYR A 249 -22.90 12.98 5.38
CA TYR A 249 -22.19 13.19 6.64
C TYR A 249 -20.71 13.44 6.39
N ALA A 250 -20.15 14.44 7.06
CA ALA A 250 -18.78 14.88 6.85
C ALA A 250 -18.06 15.15 8.17
N ASP A 251 -16.74 15.28 8.12
CA ASP A 251 -15.97 15.72 9.29
C ASP A 251 -16.45 17.10 9.77
N SER A 252 -16.76 17.18 11.07
CA SER A 252 -17.17 18.43 11.71
C SER A 252 -16.04 19.46 11.86
N ALA A 253 -14.80 19.08 11.61
CA ALA A 253 -13.66 20.00 11.66
C ALA A 253 -13.70 21.07 10.55
N GLU A 254 -14.49 20.86 9.49
CA GLU A 254 -14.60 21.73 8.33
C GLU A 254 -16.00 22.44 8.22
N PRO A 255 -16.41 23.21 9.22
CA PRO A 255 -17.76 23.82 9.25
C PRO A 255 -18.00 24.80 8.09
N LYS A 256 -16.97 25.49 7.62
CA LYS A 256 -17.08 26.42 6.47
C LYS A 256 -17.40 25.69 5.18
N SER A 257 -16.71 24.58 4.92
CA SER A 257 -16.95 23.74 3.74
C SER A 257 -18.35 23.14 3.79
N ILE A 258 -18.79 22.65 4.95
CA ILE A 258 -20.14 22.13 5.16
C ILE A 258 -21.19 23.20 4.86
N ASP A 259 -21.04 24.42 5.38
CA ASP A 259 -22.00 25.51 5.17
C ASP A 259 -22.04 25.97 3.70
N GLU A 260 -20.91 25.99 3.02
CA GLU A 260 -20.86 26.32 1.60
C GLU A 260 -21.55 25.24 0.75
N ILE A 261 -21.27 23.96 1.00
CA ILE A 261 -21.89 22.85 0.27
C ILE A 261 -23.40 22.80 0.50
N ARG A 262 -23.91 23.16 1.69
CA ARG A 262 -25.34 23.32 1.95
C ARG A 262 -26.00 24.36 1.03
N ARG A 263 -25.31 25.45 0.69
CA ARG A 263 -25.84 26.48 -0.21
C ARG A 263 -26.10 25.97 -1.63
N TYR A 264 -25.44 24.87 -2.02
CA TYR A 264 -25.70 24.15 -3.26
C TYR A 264 -26.91 23.18 -3.17
N GLY A 265 -27.61 23.14 -2.02
CA GLY A 265 -28.81 22.30 -1.84
C GLY A 265 -28.49 20.89 -1.31
N ILE A 266 -27.27 20.59 -0.93
CA ILE A 266 -26.87 19.27 -0.38
C ILE A 266 -27.27 19.17 1.10
N ARG A 267 -27.85 18.03 1.50
CA ARG A 267 -28.25 17.74 2.88
C ARG A 267 -27.07 17.26 3.73
N ILE A 268 -25.99 18.03 3.76
CA ILE A 268 -24.75 17.69 4.47
C ILE A 268 -24.80 18.14 5.94
N LYS A 269 -24.29 17.28 6.84
CA LYS A 269 -24.14 17.54 8.28
C LYS A 269 -22.76 17.07 8.77
N GLY A 270 -22.16 17.82 9.69
CA GLY A 270 -20.96 17.39 10.39
C GLY A 270 -21.26 16.28 11.39
N VAL A 271 -20.37 15.32 11.49
CA VAL A 271 -20.44 14.22 12.46
C VAL A 271 -19.85 14.69 13.79
N THR A 272 -20.58 14.52 14.87
CA THR A 272 -20.05 14.80 16.22
C THR A 272 -19.03 13.74 16.62
N LYS A 273 -17.77 14.13 16.77
CA LYS A 273 -16.69 13.26 17.22
C LYS A 273 -16.59 13.30 18.75
N GLY A 274 -16.86 12.17 19.41
CA GLY A 274 -16.55 11.98 20.83
C GLY A 274 -15.11 11.48 21.02
N LYS A 275 -14.65 11.45 22.27
CA LYS A 275 -13.42 10.75 22.63
C LYS A 275 -13.59 9.28 22.22
N ASP A 276 -12.63 8.74 21.48
CA ASP A 276 -12.66 7.36 20.95
C ASP A 276 -13.66 7.08 19.81
N SER A 277 -14.08 8.13 19.09
CA SER A 277 -15.04 8.01 17.97
C SER A 277 -14.54 7.15 16.81
N ILE A 278 -13.21 7.02 16.61
CA ILE A 278 -12.60 6.18 15.57
C ILE A 278 -12.88 4.70 15.88
N ASN A 279 -12.50 4.23 17.09
CA ASN A 279 -12.71 2.84 17.49
C ASN A 279 -14.20 2.47 17.55
N TYR A 280 -15.04 3.40 18.00
CA TYR A 280 -16.50 3.21 17.98
C TYR A 280 -17.04 3.05 16.54
N GLY A 281 -16.60 3.88 15.60
CA GLY A 281 -16.99 3.76 14.20
C GLY A 281 -16.50 2.45 13.57
N ILE A 282 -15.26 2.05 13.86
CA ILE A 282 -14.71 0.76 13.43
C ILE A 282 -15.57 -0.41 13.93
N GLN A 283 -15.97 -0.42 15.21
CA GLN A 283 -16.82 -1.47 15.78
C GLN A 283 -18.20 -1.54 15.10
N ILE A 284 -18.80 -0.38 14.79
CA ILE A 284 -20.05 -0.33 14.02
C ILE A 284 -19.88 -0.98 12.64
N MET A 285 -18.81 -0.61 11.92
CA MET A 285 -18.55 -1.15 10.59
C MET A 285 -18.21 -2.65 10.63
N GLN A 286 -17.48 -3.12 11.63
CA GLN A 286 -17.18 -4.54 11.82
C GLN A 286 -18.41 -5.40 12.13
N SER A 287 -19.48 -4.80 12.65
CA SER A 287 -20.73 -5.51 12.97
C SER A 287 -21.58 -5.89 11.75
N GLN A 288 -21.22 -5.42 10.56
CA GLN A 288 -21.93 -5.64 9.30
C GLN A 288 -21.05 -6.36 8.29
N SER A 289 -21.63 -6.92 7.23
CA SER A 289 -20.93 -7.41 6.05
C SER A 289 -21.22 -6.49 4.87
N TYR A 290 -20.20 -6.25 4.04
CA TYR A 290 -20.28 -5.28 2.96
C TYR A 290 -19.87 -5.85 1.62
N LEU A 291 -20.48 -5.32 0.57
CA LEU A 291 -20.00 -5.42 -0.80
C LEU A 291 -19.37 -4.08 -1.19
N VAL A 292 -18.18 -4.11 -1.75
CA VAL A 292 -17.47 -2.91 -2.23
C VAL A 292 -17.36 -3.00 -3.75
N THR A 293 -17.72 -1.95 -4.47
CA THR A 293 -17.61 -1.97 -5.94
C THR A 293 -16.15 -2.17 -6.37
N SER A 294 -15.92 -2.99 -7.37
CA SER A 294 -14.57 -3.27 -7.90
C SER A 294 -13.89 -2.02 -8.48
N THR A 295 -14.68 -0.98 -8.80
CA THR A 295 -14.22 0.34 -9.24
C THR A 295 -13.71 1.22 -8.11
N SER A 296 -14.01 0.89 -6.84
CA SER A 296 -13.56 1.62 -5.64
C SER A 296 -12.10 1.31 -5.29
N THR A 297 -11.19 1.57 -6.22
CA THR A 297 -9.81 1.10 -6.13
C THR A 297 -9.03 1.67 -4.95
N ASN A 298 -9.22 2.95 -4.62
CA ASN A 298 -8.55 3.56 -3.47
C ASN A 298 -9.11 3.04 -2.15
N LEU A 299 -10.43 2.96 -2.02
CA LEU A 299 -11.08 2.40 -0.83
C LEU A 299 -10.68 0.94 -0.60
N ILE A 300 -10.62 0.11 -1.65
CA ILE A 300 -10.16 -1.28 -1.59
C ILE A 300 -8.70 -1.33 -1.10
N LYS A 301 -7.83 -0.45 -1.62
CA LYS A 301 -6.44 -0.35 -1.19
C LYS A 301 -6.35 0.02 0.29
N GLU A 302 -7.13 0.99 0.75
CA GLU A 302 -7.19 1.34 2.18
C GLU A 302 -7.68 0.16 3.02
N LEU A 303 -8.78 -0.48 2.67
CA LEU A 303 -9.35 -1.62 3.41
C LEU A 303 -8.37 -2.78 3.58
N ARG A 304 -7.51 -3.01 2.59
CA ARG A 304 -6.47 -4.04 2.64
C ARG A 304 -5.29 -3.67 3.53
N ASN A 305 -5.02 -2.38 3.70
CA ASN A 305 -3.84 -1.86 4.40
C ASN A 305 -4.15 -1.20 5.76
N TYR A 306 -5.42 -0.98 6.10
CA TYR A 306 -5.82 -0.38 7.37
C TYR A 306 -5.78 -1.41 8.48
N CYS A 307 -4.83 -1.28 9.39
CA CYS A 307 -4.56 -2.27 10.42
C CYS A 307 -4.34 -1.61 11.79
N TRP A 308 -4.45 -2.43 12.83
CA TRP A 308 -4.06 -2.01 14.17
C TRP A 308 -2.53 -1.89 14.25
N ASP A 309 -2.05 -0.79 14.82
CA ASP A 309 -0.62 -0.60 15.13
C ASP A 309 -0.11 -1.68 16.10
N THR A 310 1.19 -1.90 16.12
CA THR A 310 1.84 -2.87 17.00
C THR A 310 2.85 -2.20 17.90
N ASP A 311 2.88 -2.62 19.18
CA ASP A 311 3.89 -2.14 20.14
C ASP A 311 5.29 -2.74 19.83
N ALA A 312 6.31 -2.25 20.53
CA ALA A 312 7.70 -2.72 20.38
C ALA A 312 7.88 -4.24 20.65
N GLN A 313 6.90 -4.90 21.24
CA GLN A 313 6.85 -6.34 21.48
C GLN A 313 6.03 -7.10 20.45
N GLY A 314 5.55 -6.41 19.40
CA GLY A 314 4.74 -7.00 18.32
C GLY A 314 3.29 -7.32 18.72
N ARG A 315 2.78 -6.74 19.81
CA ARG A 315 1.38 -6.91 20.24
C ARG A 315 0.52 -5.82 19.62
N THR A 316 -0.62 -6.20 19.08
CA THR A 316 -1.60 -5.28 18.49
C THR A 316 -2.07 -4.24 19.50
N THR A 317 -2.05 -2.98 19.12
CA THR A 317 -2.64 -1.87 19.90
C THR A 317 -4.10 -1.63 19.44
N ASN A 318 -4.79 -0.69 20.10
CA ASN A 318 -6.12 -0.22 19.67
C ASN A 318 -6.00 1.09 18.83
N ILE A 319 -4.84 1.35 18.27
CA ILE A 319 -4.58 2.53 17.44
C ILE A 319 -4.56 2.05 15.98
N PRO A 320 -5.49 2.51 15.12
CA PRO A 320 -5.44 2.17 13.71
C PRO A 320 -4.30 2.93 13.02
N THR A 321 -3.73 2.32 11.98
CA THR A 321 -2.69 2.90 11.14
C THR A 321 -2.96 2.55 9.67
N GLY A 322 -2.43 3.38 8.77
CA GLY A 322 -2.66 3.30 7.33
C GLY A 322 -3.40 4.53 6.81
N THR A 323 -3.49 4.65 5.49
CA THR A 323 -4.32 5.68 4.84
C THR A 323 -5.79 5.31 5.03
N ASP A 324 -6.64 6.30 5.35
CA ASP A 324 -8.02 6.05 5.79
C ASP A 324 -9.06 7.06 5.30
N HIS A 325 -8.75 7.85 4.28
CA HIS A 325 -9.66 8.91 3.77
C HIS A 325 -11.00 8.35 3.28
N GLY A 326 -10.97 7.26 2.48
CA GLY A 326 -12.18 6.57 2.02
C GLY A 326 -12.88 5.86 3.18
N ILE A 327 -12.12 5.23 4.07
CA ILE A 327 -12.63 4.56 5.27
C ILE A 327 -13.28 5.59 6.21
N ASP A 328 -12.67 6.74 6.44
CA ASP A 328 -13.20 7.81 7.29
C ASP A 328 -14.48 8.41 6.70
N SER A 329 -14.47 8.69 5.40
CA SER A 329 -15.67 9.08 4.67
C SER A 329 -16.83 8.09 4.89
N TRP A 330 -16.58 6.79 4.67
CA TRP A 330 -17.57 5.74 4.89
C TRP A 330 -17.97 5.62 6.37
N ARG A 331 -17.02 5.68 7.29
CA ARG A 331 -17.25 5.62 8.74
C ARG A 331 -18.16 6.74 9.23
N TYR A 332 -18.03 7.95 8.71
CA TYR A 332 -18.92 9.06 9.07
C TYR A 332 -20.37 8.75 8.73
N PHE A 333 -20.63 8.15 7.58
CA PHE A 333 -21.97 7.73 7.21
C PHE A 333 -22.50 6.63 8.14
N GLU A 334 -21.73 5.56 8.37
CA GLU A 334 -22.18 4.41 9.16
C GLU A 334 -22.43 4.76 10.64
N MET A 335 -21.60 5.59 11.22
CA MET A 335 -21.80 6.10 12.59
C MET A 335 -23.13 6.82 12.74
N MET A 336 -23.54 7.60 11.76
CA MET A 336 -24.81 8.35 11.79
C MET A 336 -26.01 7.49 11.39
N ALA A 337 -25.83 6.53 10.51
CA ALA A 337 -26.91 5.66 10.03
C ALA A 337 -27.26 4.53 11.02
N LEU A 338 -26.25 3.95 11.69
CA LEU A 338 -26.40 2.82 12.61
C LEU A 338 -26.28 3.23 14.09
N GLY A 339 -25.47 4.22 14.41
CA GLY A 339 -25.21 4.66 15.78
C GLY A 339 -26.46 5.25 16.49
N ILE A 340 -27.44 5.75 15.74
CA ILE A 340 -28.70 6.32 16.31
C ILE A 340 -29.65 5.23 16.83
N ARG A 341 -29.44 3.95 16.52
CA ARG A 341 -30.32 2.85 16.98
C ARG A 341 -29.92 2.25 18.34
N GLY A 342 -28.74 2.58 18.87
CA GLY A 342 -28.31 2.20 20.20
C GLY A 342 -28.57 3.35 21.18
N ASN A 343 -29.42 3.14 22.20
CA ASN A 343 -29.67 4.06 23.29
C ASN A 343 -28.36 4.55 23.96
N TYR A 344 -27.77 5.63 23.45
CA TYR A 344 -26.87 6.45 24.23
C TYR A 344 -27.65 7.62 24.78
N GLY A 345 -27.69 7.68 26.10
CA GLY A 345 -28.45 8.62 26.89
C GLY A 345 -28.35 10.06 26.39
N GLN A 346 -29.48 10.72 26.45
CA GLN A 346 -29.66 12.14 26.27
C GLN A 346 -28.54 12.93 26.94
N TYR A 347 -27.68 13.57 26.13
CA TYR A 347 -27.00 14.77 26.58
C TYR A 347 -27.76 15.95 25.98
N ASP A 348 -28.60 16.53 26.82
CA ASP A 348 -29.23 17.83 26.58
C ASP A 348 -28.15 18.86 26.25
N ILE A 349 -28.28 19.44 25.07
CA ILE A 349 -27.55 20.65 24.70
C ILE A 349 -28.37 21.82 25.21
N ARG A 350 -27.86 22.50 26.21
CA ARG A 350 -28.20 23.90 26.49
C ARG A 350 -27.22 24.81 25.80
#